data_0f147da9d8658274387fb449345f8cba
#
_entry.id   0f147da9d8658274387fb449345f8cba
#
_cell.length_a   1.000
_cell.length_b   1.000
_cell.length_c   1.000
_cell.angle_alpha   90.00
_cell.angle_beta   90.00
_cell.angle_gamma   90.00
#
_symmetry.space_group_name_H-M   'P 1'
#
loop_
_entity.id
_entity.type
_entity.pdbx_description
1 polymer ?
#
loop_
_entity_poly.entity_id
_entity_poly.type
_entity_poly.pdbx_seq_one_letter_code
_entity_poly.pdbx_strand_id
1 'polypeptide(L)'
;MLITHRIRAYIKQQDTPLSRILYRVAKWFIYGQLPDLAWIYRPIYVLYRLVSFALQRLLNIFLYLPMLQARLEHYCPGLSLENGFPLIQGPIKVFIGDNTCLNGALSIHGHPDSGSCEIRIGENCYIGWQTGISVGKKVLIGDNVMIAGRTSINAHSGHSPGLDKYQPPIMADLVIEDDVWICIGVHIVKPVTIGRGSVVASGCVVTKDVPPNVLFAGNPGKVIRPLRGNE
;
A
#
# COMPACT_ATOMS: atom_id res chain seq x y z
N MET A 1 -22.05 18.30 24.43
CA MET A 1 -22.50 16.88 24.47
C MET A 1 -23.93 16.68 25.01
N LEU A 2 -24.33 17.36 26.09
CA LEU A 2 -25.70 17.23 26.69
C LEU A 2 -26.85 17.72 25.82
N ILE A 3 -26.65 18.77 25.03
CA ILE A 3 -27.71 19.38 24.17
C ILE A 3 -28.09 18.43 23.02
N THR A 4 -27.14 17.82 22.38
CA THR A 4 -27.39 16.87 21.28
C THR A 4 -28.13 15.60 21.74
N HIS A 5 -27.87 15.14 22.96
CA HIS A 5 -28.59 14.02 23.57
C HIS A 5 -30.05 14.36 23.87
N ARG A 6 -30.35 15.55 24.38
CA ARG A 6 -31.73 16.01 24.65
C ARG A 6 -32.54 16.18 23.38
N ILE A 7 -31.94 16.78 22.34
CA ILE A 7 -32.60 16.92 21.03
C ILE A 7 -32.91 15.55 20.42
N ARG A 8 -31.95 14.61 20.51
CA ARG A 8 -32.12 13.23 20.01
C ARG A 8 -33.22 12.46 20.77
N ALA A 9 -33.30 12.65 22.09
CA ALA A 9 -34.35 12.07 22.92
C ALA A 9 -35.73 12.63 22.56
N TYR A 10 -35.84 13.95 22.45
CA TYR A 10 -37.07 14.64 22.05
C TYR A 10 -37.61 14.17 20.67
N ILE A 11 -36.71 14.05 19.70
CA ILE A 11 -37.06 13.57 18.36
C ILE A 11 -37.54 12.10 18.39
N LYS A 12 -36.96 11.26 19.25
CA LYS A 12 -37.29 9.84 19.38
C LYS A 12 -38.62 9.63 20.10
N GLN A 13 -39.03 10.46 21.04
CA GLN A 13 -40.24 10.30 21.84
C GLN A 13 -41.55 10.48 21.01
N GLN A 14 -41.51 11.26 19.90
CA GLN A 14 -42.60 11.47 18.96
C GLN A 14 -43.93 11.93 19.62
N ASP A 15 -43.90 12.51 20.81
CA ASP A 15 -45.04 12.91 21.60
C ASP A 15 -45.78 14.13 21.04
N THR A 16 -45.08 14.95 20.29
CA THR A 16 -45.60 16.18 19.68
C THR A 16 -45.66 16.06 18.14
N PRO A 17 -46.59 16.78 17.47
CA PRO A 17 -46.59 16.84 16.00
C PRO A 17 -45.24 17.24 15.40
N LEU A 18 -44.56 18.15 16.05
CA LEU A 18 -43.25 18.63 15.62
C LEU A 18 -42.18 17.53 15.73
N SER A 19 -42.13 16.79 16.83
CA SER A 19 -41.16 15.69 17.01
C SER A 19 -41.41 14.55 16.02
N ARG A 20 -42.66 14.29 15.63
CA ARG A 20 -43.02 13.29 14.57
C ARG A 20 -42.51 13.73 13.20
N ILE A 21 -42.67 15.02 12.84
CA ILE A 21 -42.15 15.57 11.58
C ILE A 21 -40.64 15.48 11.56
N LEU A 22 -39.96 15.96 12.62
CA LEU A 22 -38.51 15.93 12.75
C LEU A 22 -37.97 14.48 12.68
N TYR A 23 -38.67 13.53 13.30
CA TYR A 23 -38.30 12.10 13.21
C TYR A 23 -38.43 11.56 11.79
N ARG A 24 -39.50 11.89 11.07
CA ARG A 24 -39.69 11.48 9.66
C ARG A 24 -38.59 12.09 8.75
N VAL A 25 -38.33 13.37 8.92
CA VAL A 25 -37.26 14.08 8.17
C VAL A 25 -35.89 13.47 8.48
N ALA A 26 -35.56 13.26 9.76
CA ALA A 26 -34.30 12.65 10.15
C ALA A 26 -34.18 11.20 9.63
N LYS A 27 -35.26 10.44 9.69
CA LYS A 27 -35.33 9.08 9.15
C LYS A 27 -35.16 9.06 7.63
N TRP A 28 -35.81 10.00 6.93
CA TRP A 28 -35.64 10.15 5.48
C TRP A 28 -34.19 10.54 5.11
N PHE A 29 -33.54 11.44 5.88
CA PHE A 29 -32.14 11.80 5.67
C PHE A 29 -31.17 10.64 5.86
N ILE A 30 -31.48 9.73 6.79
CA ILE A 30 -30.62 8.58 7.09
C ILE A 30 -30.90 7.39 6.16
N TYR A 31 -32.18 7.14 5.85
CA TYR A 31 -32.63 5.93 5.14
C TYR A 31 -33.35 6.23 3.83
N GLY A 32 -33.51 7.52 3.49
CA GLY A 32 -34.22 7.91 2.27
C GLY A 32 -33.48 7.40 1.04
N GLN A 33 -34.21 6.71 0.20
CA GLN A 33 -33.72 6.26 -1.10
C GLN A 33 -34.49 7.03 -2.17
N LEU A 34 -33.76 7.51 -3.16
CA LEU A 34 -34.38 8.04 -4.38
C LEU A 34 -35.07 6.87 -5.12
N PRO A 35 -36.18 7.13 -5.82
CA PRO A 35 -36.77 6.12 -6.68
C PRO A 35 -35.75 5.60 -7.69
N ASP A 36 -36.02 4.43 -8.26
CA ASP A 36 -35.13 3.85 -9.26
C ASP A 36 -35.09 4.75 -10.52
N LEU A 37 -34.05 5.55 -10.59
CA LEU A 37 -33.74 6.44 -11.71
C LEU A 37 -32.51 5.91 -12.47
N ALA A 38 -32.35 4.59 -12.54
CA ALA A 38 -31.19 3.95 -13.16
C ALA A 38 -30.94 4.44 -14.58
N TRP A 39 -32.00 4.74 -15.34
CA TRP A 39 -31.89 5.27 -16.70
C TRP A 39 -31.23 6.65 -16.79
N ILE A 40 -31.32 7.48 -15.73
CA ILE A 40 -30.63 8.75 -15.61
C ILE A 40 -29.19 8.52 -15.09
N TYR A 41 -29.05 7.72 -14.02
CA TYR A 41 -27.77 7.59 -13.34
C TYR A 41 -26.75 6.71 -14.08
N ARG A 42 -27.20 5.76 -14.91
CA ARG A 42 -26.31 4.95 -15.76
C ARG A 42 -25.45 5.79 -16.70
N PRO A 43 -26.01 6.67 -17.56
CA PRO A 43 -25.20 7.52 -18.42
C PRO A 43 -24.33 8.53 -17.64
N ILE A 44 -24.82 9.07 -16.52
CA ILE A 44 -24.03 9.94 -15.64
C ILE A 44 -22.82 9.17 -15.07
N TYR A 45 -23.02 7.93 -14.61
CA TYR A 45 -21.92 7.10 -14.14
C TYR A 45 -20.88 6.81 -15.21
N VAL A 46 -21.31 6.48 -16.42
CA VAL A 46 -20.39 6.26 -17.55
C VAL A 46 -19.58 7.53 -17.86
N LEU A 47 -20.26 8.68 -17.94
CA LEU A 47 -19.61 9.96 -18.17
C LEU A 47 -18.61 10.30 -17.06
N TYR A 48 -19.01 10.12 -15.80
CA TYR A 48 -18.13 10.31 -14.64
C TYR A 48 -16.87 9.43 -14.76
N ARG A 49 -17.03 8.15 -15.11
CA ARG A 49 -15.91 7.22 -15.27
C ARG A 49 -14.95 7.65 -16.38
N LEU A 50 -15.48 8.08 -17.52
CA LEU A 50 -14.68 8.56 -18.66
C LEU A 50 -13.90 9.83 -18.30
N VAL A 51 -14.59 10.82 -17.71
CA VAL A 51 -13.96 12.08 -17.29
C VAL A 51 -12.90 11.84 -16.23
N SER A 52 -13.21 11.01 -15.20
CA SER A 52 -12.24 10.67 -14.16
C SER A 52 -11.02 9.95 -14.71
N PHE A 53 -11.21 9.01 -15.63
CA PHE A 53 -10.10 8.31 -16.30
C PHE A 53 -9.23 9.28 -17.11
N ALA A 54 -9.85 10.13 -17.93
CA ALA A 54 -9.12 11.12 -18.74
C ALA A 54 -8.33 12.10 -17.86
N LEU A 55 -8.97 12.64 -16.82
CA LEU A 55 -8.32 13.54 -15.87
C LEU A 55 -7.14 12.88 -15.17
N GLN A 56 -7.31 11.64 -14.70
CA GLN A 56 -6.25 10.90 -14.03
C GLN A 56 -5.07 10.62 -14.96
N ARG A 57 -5.33 10.31 -16.25
CA ARG A 57 -4.26 10.15 -17.26
C ARG A 57 -3.51 11.43 -17.52
N LEU A 58 -4.21 12.55 -17.63
CA LEU A 58 -3.58 13.88 -17.79
C LEU A 58 -2.72 14.23 -16.57
N LEU A 59 -3.25 14.05 -15.36
CA LEU A 59 -2.49 14.30 -14.14
C LEU A 59 -1.25 13.40 -14.04
N ASN A 60 -1.35 12.13 -14.44
CA ASN A 60 -0.20 11.24 -14.45
C ASN A 60 0.88 11.72 -15.42
N ILE A 61 0.52 12.05 -16.66
CA ILE A 61 1.48 12.44 -17.70
C ILE A 61 2.14 13.79 -17.40
N PHE A 62 1.36 14.78 -17.01
CA PHE A 62 1.86 16.16 -16.90
C PHE A 62 2.31 16.56 -15.48
N LEU A 63 1.91 15.82 -14.45
CA LEU A 63 2.22 16.18 -13.07
C LEU A 63 2.91 15.05 -12.30
N TYR A 64 2.27 13.89 -12.14
CA TYR A 64 2.75 12.88 -11.20
C TYR A 64 4.04 12.19 -11.69
N LEU A 65 4.10 11.76 -12.94
CA LEU A 65 5.31 11.15 -13.49
C LEU A 65 6.50 12.11 -13.51
N PRO A 66 6.40 13.35 -14.00
CA PRO A 66 7.50 14.30 -13.92
C PRO A 66 7.95 14.61 -12.49
N MET A 67 7.01 14.76 -11.55
CA MET A 67 7.34 14.98 -10.14
C MET A 67 8.06 13.78 -9.53
N LEU A 68 7.61 12.56 -9.84
CA LEU A 68 8.28 11.36 -9.35
C LEU A 68 9.66 11.22 -9.98
N GLN A 69 9.81 11.41 -11.29
CA GLN A 69 11.11 11.39 -11.98
C GLN A 69 12.10 12.38 -11.35
N ALA A 70 11.63 13.58 -11.00
CA ALA A 70 12.47 14.60 -10.34
C ALA A 70 12.89 14.20 -8.91
N ARG A 71 12.20 13.22 -8.29
CA ARG A 71 12.53 12.70 -6.94
C ARG A 71 13.51 11.52 -6.99
N LEU A 72 13.67 10.88 -8.15
CA LEU A 72 14.57 9.75 -8.33
C LEU A 72 16.03 10.22 -8.51
N GLU A 73 16.97 9.35 -8.16
CA GLU A 73 18.41 9.60 -8.34
C GLU A 73 18.84 9.45 -9.82
N HIS A 74 18.01 8.87 -10.68
CA HIS A 74 18.24 8.77 -12.12
C HIS A 74 16.90 8.72 -12.88
N TYR A 75 16.93 9.03 -14.17
CA TYR A 75 15.75 8.93 -15.04
C TYR A 75 15.38 7.47 -15.29
N CYS A 76 14.10 7.14 -15.15
CA CYS A 76 13.55 5.79 -15.31
C CYS A 76 12.62 5.74 -16.52
N PRO A 77 13.05 5.22 -17.67
CA PRO A 77 12.20 4.99 -18.83
C PRO A 77 11.08 4.00 -18.53
N GLY A 78 9.90 4.22 -19.11
CA GLY A 78 8.77 3.30 -18.94
C GLY A 78 8.14 3.26 -17.55
N LEU A 79 8.57 4.12 -16.61
CA LEU A 79 7.93 4.23 -15.30
C LEU A 79 6.46 4.56 -15.44
N SER A 80 5.60 3.82 -14.75
CA SER A 80 4.17 4.03 -14.76
C SER A 80 3.58 4.15 -13.36
N LEU A 81 2.52 4.94 -13.23
CA LEU A 81 1.78 5.14 -11.99
C LEU A 81 0.33 4.72 -12.15
N GLU A 82 -0.18 3.99 -11.17
CA GLU A 82 -1.59 3.67 -11.01
C GLU A 82 -2.16 4.37 -9.78
N ASN A 83 -3.39 4.89 -9.89
CA ASN A 83 -4.17 5.41 -8.75
C ASN A 83 -3.50 6.51 -7.92
N GLY A 84 -2.77 7.43 -8.54
CA GLY A 84 -2.24 8.63 -7.90
C GLY A 84 -0.74 8.63 -7.66
N PHE A 85 -0.30 9.43 -6.69
CA PHE A 85 1.12 9.69 -6.41
C PHE A 85 1.58 8.94 -5.15
N PRO A 86 2.72 8.21 -5.18
CA PRO A 86 3.25 7.50 -4.02
C PRO A 86 3.78 8.48 -2.95
N LEU A 87 3.65 8.11 -1.68
CA LEU A 87 4.18 8.87 -0.56
C LEU A 87 5.63 8.44 -0.30
N ILE A 88 6.58 9.35 -0.53
CA ILE A 88 8.01 9.10 -0.25
C ILE A 88 8.49 10.12 0.77
N GLN A 89 8.91 9.66 1.96
CA GLN A 89 9.29 10.50 3.08
C GLN A 89 10.64 10.09 3.71
N GLY A 90 11.30 11.07 4.32
CA GLY A 90 12.56 10.87 5.04
C GLY A 90 13.81 11.01 4.16
N PRO A 91 15.01 10.85 4.76
CA PRO A 91 16.29 11.02 4.09
C PRO A 91 16.65 9.77 3.28
N ILE A 92 15.94 9.53 2.18
CA ILE A 92 16.04 8.31 1.37
C ILE A 92 16.44 8.62 -0.07
N LYS A 93 17.41 7.89 -0.58
CA LYS A 93 17.73 7.81 -2.01
C LYS A 93 16.88 6.75 -2.68
N VAL A 94 16.27 7.09 -3.82
CA VAL A 94 15.33 6.21 -4.52
C VAL A 94 15.82 5.97 -5.94
N PHE A 95 16.03 4.69 -6.25
CA PHE A 95 16.40 4.20 -7.57
C PHE A 95 15.30 3.24 -8.06
N ILE A 96 14.84 3.43 -9.27
CA ILE A 96 13.79 2.58 -9.88
C ILE A 96 14.23 2.23 -11.29
N GLY A 97 14.25 0.94 -11.61
CA GLY A 97 14.59 0.43 -12.93
C GLY A 97 13.45 0.61 -13.94
N ASP A 98 13.80 0.40 -15.19
CA ASP A 98 12.95 0.63 -16.34
C ASP A 98 11.66 -0.22 -16.32
N ASN A 99 10.60 0.29 -16.95
CA ASN A 99 9.31 -0.40 -17.10
C ASN A 99 8.64 -0.83 -15.78
N THR A 100 9.00 -0.22 -14.68
CA THR A 100 8.41 -0.52 -13.36
C THR A 100 7.12 0.25 -13.15
N CYS A 101 6.12 -0.42 -12.56
CA CYS A 101 4.82 0.13 -12.22
C CYS A 101 4.65 0.29 -10.72
N LEU A 102 4.35 1.50 -10.26
CA LEU A 102 4.06 1.80 -8.86
C LEU A 102 2.60 2.19 -8.69
N ASN A 103 1.97 1.70 -7.63
CA ASN A 103 0.63 2.15 -7.25
C ASN A 103 0.71 3.41 -6.37
N GLY A 104 -0.17 4.38 -6.60
CA GLY A 104 -0.15 5.68 -5.92
C GLY A 104 -0.44 5.64 -4.41
N ALA A 105 -1.01 4.56 -3.90
CA ALA A 105 -1.17 4.36 -2.45
C ALA A 105 0.04 3.66 -1.80
N LEU A 106 1.16 3.51 -2.51
CA LEU A 106 2.45 3.07 -1.98
C LEU A 106 3.01 4.12 -1.02
N SER A 107 3.56 3.68 0.09
CA SER A 107 4.31 4.55 1.01
C SER A 107 5.72 4.01 1.25
N ILE A 108 6.72 4.87 1.10
CA ILE A 108 8.14 4.57 1.33
C ILE A 108 8.66 5.54 2.38
N HIS A 109 9.14 5.01 3.49
CA HIS A 109 9.62 5.81 4.61
C HIS A 109 11.09 5.48 4.91
N GLY A 110 11.97 6.46 4.78
CA GLY A 110 13.35 6.37 5.29
C GLY A 110 13.38 6.60 6.79
N HIS A 111 14.12 5.76 7.53
CA HIS A 111 14.26 5.92 8.97
C HIS A 111 15.07 7.19 9.30
N PRO A 112 14.60 8.07 10.20
CA PRO A 112 15.27 9.35 10.47
C PRO A 112 16.70 9.19 11.00
N ASP A 113 16.97 8.18 11.80
CA ASP A 113 18.27 7.94 12.43
C ASP A 113 19.27 7.20 11.52
N SER A 114 18.87 6.84 10.31
CA SER A 114 19.75 6.08 9.39
C SER A 114 20.83 6.94 8.72
N GLY A 115 20.78 8.25 8.90
CA GLY A 115 21.69 9.22 8.26
C GLY A 115 21.50 9.29 6.73
N SER A 116 21.52 8.17 6.04
CA SER A 116 21.25 8.05 4.61
C SER A 116 20.78 6.61 4.32
N CYS A 117 19.51 6.45 3.99
CA CYS A 117 18.98 5.16 3.55
C CYS A 117 18.73 5.14 2.03
N GLU A 118 18.63 3.94 1.49
CA GLU A 118 18.52 3.71 0.06
C GLU A 118 17.49 2.63 -0.26
N ILE A 119 16.65 2.89 -1.26
CA ILE A 119 15.83 1.87 -1.87
C ILE A 119 16.19 1.75 -3.36
N ARG A 120 16.41 0.53 -3.80
CA ARG A 120 16.56 0.17 -5.21
C ARG A 120 15.48 -0.80 -5.59
N ILE A 121 14.73 -0.47 -6.62
CA ILE A 121 13.73 -1.33 -7.26
C ILE A 121 14.23 -1.59 -8.67
N GLY A 122 14.31 -2.86 -9.06
CA GLY A 122 14.80 -3.27 -10.37
C GLY A 122 13.83 -2.97 -11.51
N GLU A 123 14.12 -3.58 -12.66
CA GLU A 123 13.34 -3.43 -13.88
C GLU A 123 12.10 -4.33 -13.89
N ASN A 124 11.08 -3.94 -14.66
CA ASN A 124 9.85 -4.72 -14.88
C ASN A 124 9.13 -5.12 -13.58
N CYS A 125 9.24 -4.32 -12.54
CA CYS A 125 8.63 -4.60 -11.25
C CYS A 125 7.19 -4.05 -11.17
N TYR A 126 6.38 -4.67 -10.32
CA TYR A 126 5.07 -4.16 -9.93
C TYR A 126 4.97 -4.04 -8.41
N ILE A 127 4.72 -2.83 -7.92
CA ILE A 127 4.51 -2.55 -6.49
C ILE A 127 3.05 -2.13 -6.27
N GLY A 128 2.29 -3.03 -5.66
CA GLY A 128 0.85 -2.94 -5.55
C GLY A 128 0.33 -1.96 -4.50
N TRP A 129 -0.96 -1.80 -4.51
CA TRP A 129 -1.75 -0.86 -3.70
C TRP A 129 -1.57 -1.06 -2.19
N GLN A 130 -1.48 0.06 -1.45
CA GLN A 130 -1.28 0.07 0.01
C GLN A 130 -0.06 -0.72 0.49
N THR A 131 0.97 -0.84 -0.33
CA THR A 131 2.24 -1.39 0.13
C THR A 131 2.97 -0.34 0.95
N GLY A 132 3.48 -0.74 2.12
CA GLY A 132 4.31 0.09 2.99
C GLY A 132 5.74 -0.44 3.04
N ILE A 133 6.73 0.42 2.74
CA ILE A 133 8.14 0.06 2.80
C ILE A 133 8.84 0.99 3.77
N SER A 134 9.35 0.43 4.87
CA SER A 134 10.12 1.15 5.87
C SER A 134 11.60 0.78 5.71
N VAL A 135 12.41 1.76 5.31
CA VAL A 135 13.82 1.56 4.96
C VAL A 135 14.71 1.97 6.12
N GLY A 136 15.42 1.00 6.72
CA GLY A 136 16.41 1.26 7.77
C GLY A 136 17.76 1.66 7.17
N LYS A 137 18.39 0.76 6.44
CA LYS A 137 19.67 0.99 5.76
C LYS A 137 19.51 0.90 4.25
N LYS A 138 19.28 -0.30 3.73
CA LYS A 138 19.00 -0.54 2.31
C LYS A 138 17.84 -1.49 2.12
N VAL A 139 17.00 -1.24 1.11
CA VAL A 139 16.04 -2.19 0.56
C VAL A 139 16.40 -2.39 -0.90
N LEU A 140 16.76 -3.62 -1.25
CA LEU A 140 17.13 -4.02 -2.60
C LEU A 140 16.06 -4.95 -3.14
N ILE A 141 15.38 -4.55 -4.19
CA ILE A 141 14.37 -5.32 -4.92
C ILE A 141 14.92 -5.55 -6.31
N GLY A 142 15.10 -6.81 -6.69
CA GLY A 142 15.62 -7.23 -7.98
C GLY A 142 14.65 -7.00 -9.14
N ASP A 143 14.95 -7.60 -10.27
CA ASP A 143 14.18 -7.46 -11.49
C ASP A 143 12.98 -8.43 -11.54
N ASN A 144 11.95 -8.08 -12.30
CA ASN A 144 10.74 -8.87 -12.48
C ASN A 144 10.00 -9.21 -11.18
N VAL A 145 10.17 -8.41 -10.14
CA VAL A 145 9.53 -8.65 -8.83
C VAL A 145 8.10 -8.14 -8.83
N MET A 146 7.18 -9.00 -8.39
CA MET A 146 5.79 -8.64 -8.20
C MET A 146 5.45 -8.61 -6.71
N ILE A 147 5.09 -7.43 -6.20
CA ILE A 147 4.60 -7.23 -4.83
C ILE A 147 3.13 -6.84 -4.90
N ALA A 148 2.26 -7.75 -4.50
CA ALA A 148 0.83 -7.49 -4.43
C ALA A 148 0.50 -6.52 -3.29
N GLY A 149 -0.70 -5.95 -3.33
CA GLY A 149 -1.11 -4.90 -2.41
C GLY A 149 -1.19 -5.32 -0.94
N ARG A 150 -1.28 -4.32 -0.06
CA ARG A 150 -1.36 -4.47 1.42
C ARG A 150 -0.17 -5.20 2.03
N THR A 151 0.97 -5.16 1.37
CA THR A 151 2.22 -5.75 1.87
C THR A 151 2.95 -4.74 2.74
N SER A 152 3.54 -5.22 3.84
CA SER A 152 4.37 -4.41 4.74
C SER A 152 5.80 -4.95 4.75
N ILE A 153 6.75 -4.11 4.39
CA ILE A 153 8.18 -4.43 4.29
C ILE A 153 8.94 -3.57 5.31
N ASN A 154 9.45 -4.18 6.37
CA ASN A 154 10.21 -3.48 7.40
C ASN A 154 11.69 -3.89 7.35
N ALA A 155 12.55 -2.99 6.90
CA ALA A 155 14.00 -3.18 6.85
C ALA A 155 14.72 -2.68 8.10
N HIS A 156 14.01 -2.63 9.23
CA HIS A 156 14.58 -2.36 10.55
C HIS A 156 13.75 -3.04 11.63
N SER A 157 14.35 -3.36 12.76
CA SER A 157 13.59 -3.74 13.95
C SER A 157 13.18 -2.46 14.69
N GLY A 158 11.87 -2.23 14.87
CA GLY A 158 11.36 -1.02 15.51
C GLY A 158 11.79 -0.83 16.96
N HIS A 159 11.96 -1.93 17.71
CA HIS A 159 12.38 -1.91 19.12
C HIS A 159 13.12 -3.21 19.46
N SER A 160 14.07 -3.12 20.41
CA SER A 160 14.66 -4.30 21.02
C SER A 160 13.58 -5.07 21.81
N PRO A 161 13.52 -6.41 21.71
CA PRO A 161 12.59 -7.23 22.47
C PRO A 161 12.92 -7.32 23.97
N GLY A 162 13.94 -6.61 24.46
CA GLY A 162 14.34 -6.58 25.86
C GLY A 162 13.65 -5.50 26.69
N LEU A 163 13.90 -5.53 28.02
CA LEU A 163 13.44 -4.50 28.97
C LEU A 163 14.12 -3.14 28.74
N ASP A 164 15.21 -3.10 27.98
CA ASP A 164 15.96 -1.90 27.68
C ASP A 164 15.39 -1.20 26.44
N LYS A 165 14.53 -0.22 26.70
CA LYS A 165 13.84 0.59 25.68
C LYS A 165 14.77 1.51 24.85
N TYR A 166 16.04 1.58 25.23
CA TYR A 166 17.02 2.49 24.66
C TYR A 166 18.00 1.83 23.67
N GLN A 167 17.87 0.54 23.41
CA GLN A 167 18.70 -0.07 22.38
C GLN A 167 18.32 0.45 20.99
N PRO A 168 19.30 0.89 20.20
CA PRO A 168 19.02 1.37 18.86
C PRO A 168 18.42 0.26 17.99
N PRO A 169 17.53 0.58 17.04
CA PRO A 169 16.96 -0.41 16.15
C PRO A 169 18.06 -1.10 15.32
N ILE A 170 17.91 -2.39 15.12
CA ILE A 170 18.81 -3.14 14.23
C ILE A 170 18.48 -2.72 12.81
N MET A 171 19.41 -2.05 12.14
CA MET A 171 19.32 -1.65 10.75
C MET A 171 20.23 -2.55 9.91
N ALA A 172 19.64 -3.31 9.01
CA ALA A 172 20.38 -4.15 8.06
C ALA A 172 19.74 -4.03 6.67
N ASP A 173 20.42 -4.58 5.68
CA ASP A 173 19.91 -4.62 4.32
C ASP A 173 18.80 -5.66 4.20
N LEU A 174 17.72 -5.33 3.52
CA LEU A 174 16.66 -6.24 3.13
C LEU A 174 16.77 -6.48 1.63
N VAL A 175 16.79 -7.74 1.22
CA VAL A 175 16.97 -8.13 -0.17
C VAL A 175 15.78 -8.96 -0.65
N ILE A 176 15.19 -8.58 -1.76
CA ILE A 176 14.25 -9.37 -2.52
C ILE A 176 14.91 -9.61 -3.88
N GLU A 177 15.32 -10.84 -4.13
CA GLU A 177 16.01 -11.18 -5.38
C GLU A 177 15.05 -11.19 -6.57
N ASP A 178 15.58 -11.42 -7.77
CA ASP A 178 14.80 -11.38 -9.01
C ASP A 178 13.72 -12.46 -9.07
N ASP A 179 12.70 -12.23 -9.90
CA ASP A 179 11.61 -13.16 -10.20
C ASP A 179 10.79 -13.56 -8.97
N VAL A 180 10.84 -12.80 -7.88
CA VAL A 180 10.08 -13.06 -6.65
C VAL A 180 8.65 -12.57 -6.79
N TRP A 181 7.72 -13.40 -6.33
CA TRP A 181 6.31 -13.02 -6.20
C TRP A 181 5.88 -12.96 -4.74
N ILE A 182 5.59 -11.77 -4.25
CA ILE A 182 5.01 -11.53 -2.92
C ILE A 182 3.51 -11.31 -3.07
N CYS A 183 2.72 -12.24 -2.54
CA CYS A 183 1.26 -12.19 -2.60
C CYS A 183 0.69 -11.13 -1.65
N ILE A 184 -0.62 -10.90 -1.76
CA ILE A 184 -1.33 -9.86 -0.99
C ILE A 184 -1.21 -10.07 0.54
N GLY A 185 -1.02 -8.96 1.26
CA GLY A 185 -1.06 -8.95 2.73
C GLY A 185 0.13 -9.65 3.40
N VAL A 186 1.25 -9.78 2.73
CA VAL A 186 2.49 -10.31 3.31
C VAL A 186 3.11 -9.28 4.25
N HIS A 187 3.62 -9.74 5.39
CA HIS A 187 4.37 -8.93 6.34
C HIS A 187 5.81 -9.41 6.46
N ILE A 188 6.76 -8.61 6.00
CA ILE A 188 8.20 -8.82 6.22
C ILE A 188 8.57 -7.96 7.43
N VAL A 189 8.84 -8.60 8.58
CA VAL A 189 8.90 -7.90 9.87
C VAL A 189 10.30 -7.48 10.30
N LYS A 190 11.31 -7.89 9.55
CA LYS A 190 12.72 -7.55 9.79
C LYS A 190 13.53 -7.69 8.51
N PRO A 191 14.78 -7.17 8.47
CA PRO A 191 15.69 -7.43 7.38
C PRO A 191 15.89 -8.93 7.14
N VAL A 192 15.63 -9.36 5.91
CA VAL A 192 15.77 -10.75 5.43
C VAL A 192 16.16 -10.74 3.96
N THR A 193 16.64 -11.87 3.47
CA THR A 193 16.77 -12.17 2.05
C THR A 193 15.65 -13.07 1.58
N ILE A 194 14.94 -12.68 0.53
CA ILE A 194 13.97 -13.55 -0.19
C ILE A 194 14.62 -13.98 -1.49
N GLY A 195 14.91 -15.27 -1.58
CA GLY A 195 15.65 -15.87 -2.68
C GLY A 195 14.88 -15.88 -3.99
N ARG A 196 15.62 -15.79 -5.09
CA ARG A 196 15.15 -15.71 -6.47
C ARG A 196 14.06 -16.74 -6.79
N GLY A 197 13.08 -16.32 -7.57
CA GLY A 197 12.02 -17.20 -8.08
C GLY A 197 11.09 -17.74 -7.01
N SER A 198 11.15 -17.26 -5.77
CA SER A 198 10.29 -17.74 -4.70
C SER A 198 8.94 -17.02 -4.69
N VAL A 199 7.94 -17.73 -4.21
CA VAL A 199 6.58 -17.21 -4.00
C VAL A 199 6.30 -17.16 -2.50
N VAL A 200 6.00 -15.96 -1.99
CA VAL A 200 5.53 -15.76 -0.62
C VAL A 200 4.01 -15.66 -0.64
N ALA A 201 3.34 -16.64 -0.06
CA ALA A 201 1.88 -16.76 -0.11
C ALA A 201 1.17 -15.66 0.69
N SER A 202 -0.09 -15.41 0.34
CA SER A 202 -0.93 -14.36 0.95
C SER A 202 -1.00 -14.46 2.46
N GLY A 203 -0.90 -13.32 3.14
CA GLY A 203 -0.97 -13.22 4.61
C GLY A 203 0.21 -13.85 5.35
N CYS A 204 1.28 -14.21 4.67
CA CYS A 204 2.47 -14.78 5.29
C CYS A 204 3.21 -13.73 6.13
N VAL A 205 3.72 -14.14 7.28
CA VAL A 205 4.63 -13.35 8.12
C VAL A 205 6.05 -13.88 7.98
N VAL A 206 6.89 -13.11 7.26
CA VAL A 206 8.28 -13.49 6.98
C VAL A 206 9.16 -13.02 8.14
N THR A 207 9.69 -13.98 8.89
CA THR A 207 10.54 -13.74 10.07
C THR A 207 11.98 -14.23 9.90
N LYS A 208 12.31 -14.82 8.76
CA LYS A 208 13.64 -15.38 8.42
C LYS A 208 13.82 -15.41 6.91
N ASP A 209 15.04 -15.62 6.47
CA ASP A 209 15.36 -15.75 5.06
C ASP A 209 14.53 -16.85 4.37
N VAL A 210 14.18 -16.59 3.13
CA VAL A 210 13.43 -17.49 2.23
C VAL A 210 14.41 -18.02 1.22
N PRO A 211 14.61 -19.34 1.13
CA PRO A 211 15.45 -19.96 0.10
C PRO A 211 14.93 -19.66 -1.31
N PRO A 212 15.78 -19.74 -2.35
CA PRO A 212 15.31 -19.55 -3.72
C PRO A 212 14.38 -20.68 -4.19
N ASN A 213 13.52 -20.37 -5.15
CA ASN A 213 12.64 -21.32 -5.83
C ASN A 213 11.74 -22.13 -4.90
N VAL A 214 11.16 -21.50 -3.87
CA VAL A 214 10.24 -22.15 -2.94
C VAL A 214 8.89 -21.45 -2.85
N LEU A 215 7.86 -22.21 -2.51
CA LEU A 215 6.63 -21.69 -1.95
C LEU A 215 6.81 -21.54 -0.44
N PHE A 216 6.68 -20.31 0.05
CA PHE A 216 6.82 -19.95 1.47
C PHE A 216 5.50 -19.41 2.01
N ALA A 217 5.00 -19.95 3.11
CA ALA A 217 3.68 -19.55 3.64
C ALA A 217 3.56 -19.71 5.15
N GLY A 218 2.55 -19.06 5.73
CA GLY A 218 2.16 -19.21 7.13
C GLY A 218 2.54 -18.02 8.02
N ASN A 219 2.15 -18.11 9.30
CA ASN A 219 2.49 -17.18 10.36
C ASN A 219 2.92 -17.97 11.61
N PRO A 220 4.23 -18.01 11.95
CA PRO A 220 5.36 -17.55 11.15
C PRO A 220 5.55 -18.37 9.87
N GLY A 221 6.12 -17.74 8.83
CA GLY A 221 6.33 -18.35 7.52
C GLY A 221 7.32 -19.51 7.54
N LYS A 222 7.02 -20.53 6.71
CA LYS A 222 7.84 -21.73 6.51
C LYS A 222 7.86 -22.13 5.03
N VAL A 223 8.91 -22.83 4.61
CA VAL A 223 8.95 -23.47 3.30
C VAL A 223 7.88 -24.56 3.25
N ILE A 224 6.99 -24.48 2.29
CA ILE A 224 5.93 -25.47 2.06
C ILE A 224 6.39 -26.54 1.08
N ARG A 225 7.00 -26.11 -0.03
CA ARG A 225 7.55 -27.00 -1.06
C ARG A 225 8.49 -26.22 -1.98
N PRO A 226 9.39 -26.90 -2.66
CA PRO A 226 10.11 -26.30 -3.79
C PRO A 226 9.13 -25.97 -4.92
N LEU A 227 9.41 -24.90 -5.66
CA LEU A 227 8.77 -24.62 -6.93
C LEU A 227 9.57 -25.39 -7.99
N ARG A 228 8.88 -26.11 -8.90
CA ARG A 228 9.55 -26.77 -10.02
C ARG A 228 10.18 -25.67 -10.88
N GLY A 229 11.48 -25.74 -11.09
CA GLY A 229 12.12 -25.04 -12.19
C GLY A 229 11.44 -25.50 -13.49
N ASN A 230 11.29 -24.58 -14.44
CA ASN A 230 10.99 -24.97 -15.80
C ASN A 230 12.19 -25.86 -16.26
N GLU A 231 11.97 -27.20 -16.30
CA GLU A 231 12.83 -28.09 -17.03
C GLU A 231 12.67 -27.85 -18.53
#